data_f942612cbfbfec18f16f66abf7a1dff6
#
_entry.id   f942612cbfbfec18f16f66abf7a1dff6
#
_cell.length_a   1.000
_cell.length_b   1.000
_cell.length_c   1.000
_cell.angle_alpha   90.00
_cell.angle_beta   90.00
_cell.angle_gamma   90.00
#
_symmetry.space_group_name_H-M   'P 1'
#
loop_
_entity.id
_entity.type
_entity.pdbx_description
1 polymer ?
#
loop_
_entity_poly.entity_id
_entity_poly.type
_entity_poly.pdbx_seq_one_letter_code
_entity_poly.pdbx_strand_id
1 'polypeptide(L)'
;MATNNESHEAEHVYSAGVAVVPADKIADPGLEPHRVRMTDKSEKHEKAAARQVSTWFFVSIIGSVAAIVFYFLFPLSSDLNTVRNNTFFVGISIALGMLSIGFGAVHWAKTLMPDAEVAEARHQTRGSEEVRARAVEIVNLANQESGFSRRKLIRRSLYGALALFPLPGLVLFKDMTTNGDPSETLRHTMWTKGTRLTTDPTGTPIKASDVTLGSVFHVIPEGLNEKSDKLEEKAKAAVLLVRLDEADIKSTKEKAWGYDGIVAYSKICTHVGCPVALYEQHTHHLLCPCHQSTFDLTNDCEVIFGPASHALPQLPISVDAEGYLVADSDFLEPVGPSFWERTEKVKKA
;
A
#
# COMPACT_ATOMS: atom_id res chain seq x y z
N MET A 1 -49.24 -1.30 33.08
CA MET A 1 -47.90 -0.82 33.44
C MET A 1 -46.96 -1.21 32.34
N ALA A 2 -46.67 -0.27 31.47
CA ALA A 2 -45.77 -0.45 30.31
C ALA A 2 -44.39 0.05 30.77
N THR A 3 -43.38 -0.81 30.75
CA THR A 3 -42.00 -0.44 30.96
C THR A 3 -41.35 -0.12 29.62
N ASN A 4 -41.08 1.15 29.41
CA ASN A 4 -40.25 1.66 28.35
C ASN A 4 -38.86 1.04 28.41
N ASN A 5 -38.48 0.35 27.37
CA ASN A 5 -37.11 -0.08 27.10
C ASN A 5 -36.51 0.95 26.12
N GLU A 6 -35.98 2.03 26.69
CA GLU A 6 -35.17 2.97 25.90
C GLU A 6 -33.84 2.31 25.60
N SER A 7 -33.70 1.82 24.37
CA SER A 7 -32.44 1.49 23.75
C SER A 7 -31.61 2.78 23.60
N HIS A 8 -30.60 2.96 24.42
CA HIS A 8 -29.54 3.93 24.13
C HIS A 8 -28.78 3.48 22.87
N GLU A 9 -29.29 3.87 21.72
CA GLU A 9 -28.49 4.00 20.50
C GLU A 9 -27.48 5.09 20.78
N ALA A 10 -26.22 4.73 20.93
CA ALA A 10 -25.11 5.66 20.89
C ALA A 10 -25.03 6.17 19.46
N GLU A 11 -25.67 7.30 19.21
CA GLU A 11 -25.57 8.08 18.00
C GLU A 11 -24.13 8.59 17.87
N HIS A 12 -23.27 7.80 17.25
CA HIS A 12 -21.98 8.28 16.79
C HIS A 12 -22.24 9.23 15.63
N VAL A 13 -22.45 10.51 15.97
CA VAL A 13 -22.52 11.59 15.00
C VAL A 13 -21.15 11.80 14.37
N TYR A 14 -20.80 10.97 13.40
CA TYR A 14 -19.82 11.31 12.38
C TYR A 14 -20.54 12.01 11.23
N SER A 15 -21.02 13.23 11.46
CA SER A 15 -21.39 14.10 10.35
C SER A 15 -20.16 14.81 9.79
N ALA A 16 -19.21 14.08 9.26
CA ALA A 16 -18.32 14.63 8.25
C ALA A 16 -19.16 14.74 6.97
N GLY A 17 -19.27 15.92 6.40
CA GLY A 17 -19.94 16.13 5.12
C GLY A 17 -19.25 15.30 4.03
N VAL A 18 -19.70 14.08 3.87
CA VAL A 18 -19.24 13.15 2.86
C VAL A 18 -19.85 13.62 1.55
N ALA A 19 -19.01 14.01 0.60
CA ALA A 19 -19.44 14.07 -0.78
C ALA A 19 -19.94 12.65 -1.12
N VAL A 20 -21.23 12.52 -1.42
CA VAL A 20 -21.85 11.24 -1.77
C VAL A 20 -21.16 10.74 -3.03
N VAL A 21 -20.26 9.81 -2.87
CA VAL A 21 -19.72 9.02 -3.99
C VAL A 21 -20.90 8.17 -4.50
N PRO A 22 -21.13 8.08 -5.82
CA PRO A 22 -22.22 7.25 -6.37
C PRO A 22 -22.15 5.85 -5.79
N ALA A 23 -23.32 5.27 -5.53
CA ALA A 23 -23.54 4.00 -4.86
C ALA A 23 -22.47 2.97 -5.17
N ASP A 24 -21.90 2.39 -4.11
CA ASP A 24 -20.88 1.36 -4.20
C ASP A 24 -21.30 0.25 -5.16
N LYS A 25 -20.43 -0.05 -6.11
CA LYS A 25 -20.56 -1.20 -6.99
C LYS A 25 -20.39 -2.53 -6.23
N ILE A 26 -20.01 -2.47 -4.94
CA ILE A 26 -19.77 -3.62 -4.07
C ILE A 26 -20.74 -3.53 -2.90
N ALA A 27 -21.59 -4.56 -2.77
CA ALA A 27 -22.54 -4.65 -1.65
C ALA A 27 -21.78 -4.85 -0.33
N ASP A 28 -22.25 -4.20 0.74
CA ASP A 28 -21.80 -4.47 2.10
C ASP A 28 -22.04 -5.95 2.43
N PRO A 29 -21.01 -6.73 2.80
CA PRO A 29 -21.13 -8.15 3.11
C PRO A 29 -21.95 -8.44 4.36
N GLY A 30 -22.35 -7.40 5.12
CA GLY A 30 -22.98 -7.54 6.43
C GLY A 30 -21.94 -7.88 7.50
N LEU A 31 -21.93 -7.12 8.58
CA LEU A 31 -20.98 -7.31 9.68
C LEU A 31 -21.62 -8.10 10.81
N GLU A 32 -20.85 -9.00 11.44
CA GLU A 32 -21.35 -9.76 12.61
C GLU A 32 -21.63 -8.81 13.79
N PRO A 33 -22.72 -9.04 14.55
CA PRO A 33 -23.01 -8.22 15.71
C PRO A 33 -21.97 -8.43 16.82
N HIS A 34 -21.74 -7.39 17.60
CA HIS A 34 -20.82 -7.42 18.73
C HIS A 34 -21.14 -8.56 19.71
N ARG A 35 -20.12 -9.35 20.07
CA ARG A 35 -20.21 -10.40 21.11
C ARG A 35 -19.81 -9.82 22.45
N VAL A 36 -20.77 -9.75 23.39
CA VAL A 36 -20.54 -9.20 24.73
C VAL A 36 -19.43 -9.96 25.47
N ARG A 37 -18.34 -9.28 25.77
CA ARG A 37 -17.16 -9.81 26.47
C ARG A 37 -17.26 -9.59 27.97
N MET A 38 -16.38 -10.23 28.75
CA MET A 38 -16.31 -10.00 30.19
C MET A 38 -15.91 -8.57 30.56
N THR A 39 -15.07 -7.95 29.69
CA THR A 39 -14.63 -6.56 29.86
C THR A 39 -15.75 -5.56 29.62
N ASP A 40 -16.72 -5.88 28.78
CA ASP A 40 -17.87 -5.03 28.51
C ASP A 40 -18.86 -5.04 29.68
N LYS A 41 -18.82 -6.06 30.54
CA LYS A 41 -19.73 -6.23 31.68
C LYS A 41 -19.32 -5.47 32.94
N SER A 42 -18.04 -5.12 33.09
CA SER A 42 -17.55 -4.57 34.36
C SER A 42 -16.21 -3.84 34.16
N GLU A 43 -16.16 -2.60 34.65
CA GLU A 43 -14.93 -1.80 34.73
C GLU A 43 -13.78 -2.51 35.47
N LYS A 44 -14.09 -3.35 36.43
CA LYS A 44 -13.10 -4.17 37.15
C LYS A 44 -12.40 -5.15 36.19
N HIS A 45 -13.15 -5.80 35.32
CA HIS A 45 -12.60 -6.72 34.32
C HIS A 45 -11.80 -5.99 33.23
N GLU A 46 -12.28 -4.83 32.78
CA GLU A 46 -11.56 -3.97 31.86
C GLU A 46 -10.19 -3.54 32.43
N LYS A 47 -10.16 -3.01 33.65
CA LYS A 47 -8.92 -2.65 34.35
C LYS A 47 -7.99 -3.85 34.58
N ALA A 48 -8.55 -5.03 34.82
CA ALA A 48 -7.75 -6.26 34.95
C ALA A 48 -7.12 -6.65 33.59
N ALA A 49 -7.90 -6.63 32.53
CA ALA A 49 -7.39 -6.90 31.17
C ALA A 49 -6.30 -5.89 30.75
N ALA A 50 -6.51 -4.60 31.01
CA ALA A 50 -5.50 -3.56 30.74
C ALA A 50 -4.18 -3.81 31.47
N ARG A 51 -4.23 -4.22 32.74
CA ARG A 51 -3.03 -4.61 33.49
C ARG A 51 -2.35 -5.85 32.91
N GLN A 52 -3.10 -6.86 32.49
CA GLN A 52 -2.56 -8.06 31.87
C GLN A 52 -1.85 -7.73 30.55
N VAL A 53 -2.47 -6.92 29.70
CA VAL A 53 -1.85 -6.43 28.46
C VAL A 53 -0.54 -5.69 28.75
N SER A 54 -0.58 -4.75 29.70
CA SER A 54 0.61 -4.00 30.11
C SER A 54 1.72 -4.94 30.64
N THR A 55 1.35 -5.97 31.42
CA THR A 55 2.30 -6.95 31.93
C THR A 55 3.02 -7.68 30.80
N TRP A 56 2.31 -8.11 29.75
CA TRP A 56 2.93 -8.75 28.61
C TRP A 56 3.94 -7.83 27.90
N PHE A 57 3.60 -6.57 27.71
CA PHE A 57 4.54 -5.61 27.11
C PHE A 57 5.74 -5.32 28.01
N PHE A 58 5.57 -5.28 29.34
CA PHE A 58 6.69 -5.19 30.26
C PHE A 58 7.61 -6.41 30.22
N VAL A 59 7.05 -7.61 30.12
CA VAL A 59 7.84 -8.84 29.94
C VAL A 59 8.62 -8.80 28.62
N SER A 60 8.04 -8.24 27.56
CA SER A 60 8.76 -8.03 26.29
C SER A 60 9.95 -7.08 26.44
N ILE A 61 9.78 -5.97 27.18
CA ILE A 61 10.89 -5.04 27.47
C ILE A 61 12.00 -5.78 28.22
N ILE A 62 11.66 -6.55 29.24
CA ILE A 62 12.63 -7.33 30.02
C ILE A 62 13.36 -8.33 29.13
N GLY A 63 12.65 -9.05 28.28
CA GLY A 63 13.24 -9.97 27.30
C GLY A 63 14.21 -9.29 26.35
N SER A 64 13.83 -8.11 25.83
CA SER A 64 14.67 -7.34 24.91
C SER A 64 15.95 -6.83 25.59
N VAL A 65 15.84 -6.29 26.79
CA VAL A 65 16.99 -5.85 27.58
C VAL A 65 17.88 -7.04 27.95
N ALA A 66 17.30 -8.15 28.38
CA ALA A 66 18.05 -9.37 28.71
C ALA A 66 18.83 -9.90 27.51
N ALA A 67 18.29 -9.86 26.30
CA ALA A 67 19.01 -10.25 25.09
C ALA A 67 20.29 -9.42 24.87
N ILE A 68 20.19 -8.11 25.07
CA ILE A 68 21.34 -7.21 24.96
C ILE A 68 22.37 -7.52 26.07
N VAL A 69 21.91 -7.66 27.31
CA VAL A 69 22.78 -7.98 28.44
C VAL A 69 23.50 -9.30 28.24
N PHE A 70 22.82 -10.34 27.85
CA PHE A 70 23.41 -11.67 27.62
C PHE A 70 24.36 -11.70 26.42
N TYR A 71 24.09 -10.90 25.37
CA TYR A 71 25.01 -10.75 24.26
C TYR A 71 26.41 -10.26 24.73
N PHE A 72 26.46 -9.34 25.67
CA PHE A 72 27.73 -8.84 26.25
C PHE A 72 28.29 -9.73 27.35
N LEU A 73 27.44 -10.40 28.12
CA LEU A 73 27.90 -11.31 29.20
C LEU A 73 28.52 -12.60 28.66
N PHE A 74 28.07 -13.08 27.52
CA PHE A 74 28.57 -14.27 26.86
C PHE A 74 29.18 -13.92 25.50
N PRO A 75 30.36 -13.26 25.47
CA PRO A 75 30.99 -12.85 24.22
C PRO A 75 31.35 -14.06 23.38
N LEU A 76 31.17 -13.95 22.06
CA LEU A 76 31.51 -15.03 21.12
C LEU A 76 33.03 -15.26 21.12
N SER A 77 33.46 -16.51 21.32
CA SER A 77 34.83 -16.94 21.25
C SER A 77 34.93 -18.24 20.45
N SER A 78 36.15 -18.76 20.28
CA SER A 78 36.38 -20.07 19.65
C SER A 78 35.94 -21.26 20.52
N ASP A 79 35.62 -21.04 21.79
CA ASP A 79 35.13 -22.07 22.70
C ASP A 79 33.63 -22.36 22.46
N LEU A 80 33.32 -23.66 22.20
CA LEU A 80 31.98 -24.13 21.92
C LEU A 80 30.98 -23.86 23.06
N ASN A 81 31.44 -23.89 24.32
CA ASN A 81 30.54 -23.62 25.46
C ASN A 81 30.09 -22.16 25.49
N THR A 82 30.97 -21.24 25.16
CA THR A 82 30.64 -19.81 25.11
C THR A 82 29.64 -19.52 23.98
N VAL A 83 29.88 -20.11 22.81
CA VAL A 83 28.94 -19.99 21.67
C VAL A 83 27.56 -20.55 22.04
N ARG A 84 27.53 -21.72 22.65
CA ARG A 84 26.27 -22.37 23.09
C ARG A 84 25.53 -21.54 24.11
N ASN A 85 26.21 -21.02 25.12
CA ASN A 85 25.59 -20.18 26.16
C ASN A 85 25.07 -18.85 25.57
N ASN A 86 25.86 -18.18 24.72
CA ASN A 86 25.41 -16.98 24.02
C ASN A 86 24.13 -17.25 23.24
N THR A 87 24.14 -18.26 22.35
CA THR A 87 22.99 -18.63 21.51
C THR A 87 21.77 -18.98 22.36
N PHE A 88 21.96 -19.72 23.46
CA PHE A 88 20.85 -20.13 24.32
C PHE A 88 20.22 -18.94 25.05
N PHE A 89 21.02 -18.15 25.77
CA PHE A 89 20.47 -17.04 26.59
C PHE A 89 19.95 -15.89 25.74
N VAL A 90 20.63 -15.52 24.66
CA VAL A 90 20.14 -14.52 23.71
C VAL A 90 18.89 -15.02 23.01
N GLY A 91 18.90 -16.27 22.54
CA GLY A 91 17.75 -16.86 21.83
C GLY A 91 16.49 -16.94 22.71
N ILE A 92 16.60 -17.43 23.96
CA ILE A 92 15.44 -17.48 24.86
C ILE A 92 14.93 -16.09 25.25
N SER A 93 15.82 -15.11 25.38
CA SER A 93 15.45 -13.73 25.70
C SER A 93 14.70 -13.06 24.55
N ILE A 94 15.17 -13.27 23.30
CA ILE A 94 14.47 -12.79 22.11
C ILE A 94 13.12 -13.49 21.95
N ALA A 95 13.09 -14.82 22.14
CA ALA A 95 11.83 -15.59 22.09
C ALA A 95 10.81 -15.07 23.11
N LEU A 96 11.23 -14.84 24.35
CA LEU A 96 10.38 -14.27 25.40
C LEU A 96 9.88 -12.87 25.00
N GLY A 97 10.76 -12.02 24.49
CA GLY A 97 10.39 -10.67 24.01
C GLY A 97 9.32 -10.71 22.92
N MET A 98 9.56 -11.50 21.88
CA MET A 98 8.66 -11.59 20.73
C MET A 98 7.31 -12.24 21.07
N LEU A 99 7.33 -13.38 21.81
CA LEU A 99 6.10 -14.06 22.23
C LEU A 99 5.24 -13.16 23.13
N SER A 100 5.88 -12.38 24.01
CA SER A 100 5.15 -11.46 24.88
C SER A 100 4.48 -10.33 24.12
N ILE A 101 5.09 -9.82 23.06
CA ILE A 101 4.41 -8.87 22.14
C ILE A 101 3.20 -9.54 21.51
N GLY A 102 3.36 -10.75 20.98
CA GLY A 102 2.28 -11.51 20.36
C GLY A 102 1.11 -11.76 21.32
N PHE A 103 1.38 -12.28 22.51
CA PHE A 103 0.36 -12.51 23.53
C PHE A 103 -0.29 -11.20 23.98
N GLY A 104 0.48 -10.14 24.19
CA GLY A 104 -0.03 -8.83 24.55
C GLY A 104 -0.96 -8.26 23.50
N ALA A 105 -0.57 -8.31 22.23
CA ALA A 105 -1.37 -7.81 21.11
C ALA A 105 -2.67 -8.61 20.93
N VAL A 106 -2.60 -9.95 20.95
CA VAL A 106 -3.80 -10.81 20.85
C VAL A 106 -4.73 -10.61 22.03
N HIS A 107 -4.18 -10.52 23.25
CA HIS A 107 -4.98 -10.28 24.43
C HIS A 107 -5.66 -8.91 24.40
N TRP A 108 -4.94 -7.87 23.99
CA TRP A 108 -5.47 -6.53 23.78
C TRP A 108 -6.61 -6.54 22.74
N ALA A 109 -6.36 -7.11 21.57
CA ALA A 109 -7.37 -7.19 20.51
C ALA A 109 -8.65 -7.88 20.96
N LYS A 110 -8.53 -9.01 21.71
CA LYS A 110 -9.68 -9.80 22.14
C LYS A 110 -10.45 -9.22 23.33
N THR A 111 -9.83 -8.35 24.13
CA THR A 111 -10.44 -7.90 25.38
C THR A 111 -10.77 -6.43 25.44
N LEU A 112 -9.99 -5.56 24.79
CA LEU A 112 -10.08 -4.11 24.95
C LEU A 112 -10.33 -3.35 23.64
N MET A 113 -9.91 -3.90 22.49
CA MET A 113 -10.16 -3.22 21.23
C MET A 113 -11.63 -3.29 20.84
N PRO A 114 -12.19 -2.23 20.23
CA PRO A 114 -13.48 -2.32 19.58
C PRO A 114 -13.50 -3.46 18.57
N ASP A 115 -14.57 -4.24 18.53
CA ASP A 115 -14.79 -5.31 17.57
C ASP A 115 -15.86 -4.95 16.54
N ALA A 116 -16.24 -3.67 16.50
CA ALA A 116 -17.08 -3.14 15.44
C ALA A 116 -16.25 -2.97 14.17
N GLU A 117 -16.65 -3.67 13.13
CA GLU A 117 -16.10 -3.45 11.80
C GLU A 117 -16.87 -2.30 11.14
N VAL A 118 -16.16 -1.47 10.41
CA VAL A 118 -16.73 -0.36 9.67
C VAL A 118 -16.28 -0.48 8.22
N ALA A 119 -17.23 -0.63 7.31
CA ALA A 119 -16.96 -0.53 5.88
C ALA A 119 -16.98 0.95 5.49
N GLU A 120 -15.82 1.52 5.17
CA GLU A 120 -15.71 2.89 4.70
C GLU A 120 -15.74 2.93 3.17
N ALA A 121 -16.69 3.68 2.62
CA ALA A 121 -16.66 4.04 1.22
C ALA A 121 -15.45 4.96 0.92
N ARG A 122 -14.90 4.85 -0.28
CA ARG A 122 -13.81 5.73 -0.72
C ARG A 122 -14.31 7.17 -0.76
N HIS A 123 -13.71 8.02 0.04
CA HIS A 123 -14.05 9.44 0.13
C HIS A 123 -12.85 10.33 -0.24
N GLN A 124 -13.13 11.60 -0.51
CA GLN A 124 -12.06 12.56 -0.77
C GLN A 124 -11.21 12.77 0.47
N THR A 125 -9.88 12.82 0.29
CA THR A 125 -8.92 13.05 1.38
C THR A 125 -9.06 14.44 2.00
N ARG A 126 -9.53 15.43 1.21
CA ARG A 126 -9.79 16.78 1.71
C ARG A 126 -11.13 16.82 2.45
N GLY A 127 -11.11 17.12 3.74
CA GLY A 127 -12.31 17.36 4.53
C GLY A 127 -13.09 18.60 4.06
N SER A 128 -14.39 18.64 4.40
CA SER A 128 -15.25 19.81 4.12
C SER A 128 -14.71 21.08 4.80
N GLU A 129 -15.11 22.24 4.32
CA GLU A 129 -14.69 23.54 4.91
C GLU A 129 -15.14 23.66 6.37
N GLU A 130 -16.29 23.08 6.75
CA GLU A 130 -16.78 23.05 8.14
C GLU A 130 -15.86 22.21 9.04
N VAL A 131 -15.47 21.02 8.59
CA VAL A 131 -14.55 20.14 9.33
C VAL A 131 -13.17 20.81 9.48
N ARG A 132 -12.72 21.51 8.45
CA ARG A 132 -11.46 22.28 8.49
C ARG A 132 -11.54 23.45 9.45
N ALA A 133 -12.63 24.22 9.44
CA ALA A 133 -12.87 25.31 10.37
C ALA A 133 -12.91 24.80 11.82
N ARG A 134 -13.58 23.68 12.06
CA ARG A 134 -13.63 23.03 13.36
C ARG A 134 -12.25 22.57 13.85
N ALA A 135 -11.43 22.02 12.97
CA ALA A 135 -10.05 21.63 13.30
C ALA A 135 -9.21 22.85 13.71
N VAL A 136 -9.34 23.98 12.99
CA VAL A 136 -8.66 25.23 13.32
C VAL A 136 -9.12 25.77 14.69
N GLU A 137 -10.43 25.73 14.98
CA GLU A 137 -10.97 26.13 16.27
C GLU A 137 -10.39 25.30 17.42
N ILE A 138 -10.34 23.95 17.27
CA ILE A 138 -9.76 23.03 18.26
C ILE A 138 -8.28 23.35 18.52
N VAL A 139 -7.49 23.58 17.45
CA VAL A 139 -6.07 23.94 17.59
C VAL A 139 -5.91 25.28 18.30
N ASN A 140 -6.73 26.27 17.99
CA ASN A 140 -6.70 27.58 18.65
C ASN A 140 -7.03 27.46 20.13
N LEU A 141 -8.08 26.70 20.48
CA LEU A 141 -8.48 26.46 21.85
C LEU A 141 -7.36 25.75 22.63
N ALA A 142 -6.80 24.68 22.08
CA ALA A 142 -5.67 23.97 22.69
C ALA A 142 -4.47 24.89 22.92
N ASN A 143 -4.18 25.80 21.98
CA ASN A 143 -3.10 26.79 22.14
C ASN A 143 -3.41 27.81 23.24
N GLN A 144 -4.66 28.26 23.37
CA GLN A 144 -5.08 29.17 24.43
C GLN A 144 -4.96 28.52 25.81
N GLU A 145 -5.48 27.30 25.95
CA GLU A 145 -5.48 26.55 27.22
C GLU A 145 -4.07 26.16 27.66
N SER A 146 -3.24 25.64 26.75
CA SER A 146 -1.87 25.24 27.04
C SER A 146 -0.93 26.44 27.26
N GLY A 147 -1.29 27.60 26.69
CA GLY A 147 -0.41 28.79 26.66
C GLY A 147 0.88 28.56 25.89
N PHE A 148 0.93 27.55 25.01
CA PHE A 148 2.13 27.15 24.26
C PHE A 148 2.76 28.29 23.48
N SER A 149 1.96 29.08 22.77
CA SER A 149 2.45 30.23 21.98
C SER A 149 3.13 31.33 22.82
N ARG A 150 2.81 31.44 24.12
CA ARG A 150 3.42 32.40 25.04
C ARG A 150 4.72 31.88 25.68
N ARG A 151 4.96 30.58 25.68
CA ARG A 151 6.10 29.93 26.36
C ARG A 151 7.31 29.84 25.44
N LYS A 152 8.09 30.93 25.35
CA LYS A 152 9.23 31.06 24.42
C LYS A 152 10.26 29.92 24.57
N LEU A 153 10.58 29.51 25.81
CA LEU A 153 11.57 28.45 26.08
C LEU A 153 11.08 27.10 25.51
N ILE A 154 9.84 26.71 25.79
CA ILE A 154 9.26 25.46 25.32
C ILE A 154 9.23 25.41 23.80
N ARG A 155 8.83 26.49 23.14
CA ARG A 155 8.86 26.56 21.68
C ARG A 155 10.27 26.46 21.10
N ARG A 156 11.24 27.18 21.69
CA ARG A 156 12.63 27.12 21.22
C ARG A 156 13.24 25.73 21.39
N SER A 157 12.99 25.05 22.52
CA SER A 157 13.46 23.68 22.73
C SER A 157 12.77 22.69 21.78
N LEU A 158 11.46 22.84 21.53
CA LEU A 158 10.75 22.04 20.55
C LEU A 158 11.30 22.24 19.14
N TYR A 159 11.46 23.50 18.70
CA TYR A 159 12.02 23.78 17.37
C TYR A 159 13.48 23.31 17.25
N GLY A 160 14.27 23.44 18.32
CA GLY A 160 15.61 22.86 18.37
C GLY A 160 15.61 21.35 18.24
N ALA A 161 14.74 20.65 18.96
CA ALA A 161 14.59 19.21 18.87
C ALA A 161 14.12 18.77 17.47
N LEU A 162 13.13 19.47 16.90
CA LEU A 162 12.65 19.21 15.54
C LEU A 162 13.73 19.46 14.46
N ALA A 163 14.58 20.46 14.65
CA ALA A 163 15.70 20.73 13.75
C ALA A 163 16.81 19.67 13.85
N LEU A 164 17.05 19.13 15.05
CA LEU A 164 18.04 18.09 15.28
C LEU A 164 17.56 16.69 14.86
N PHE A 165 16.27 16.44 14.96
CA PHE A 165 15.68 15.13 14.70
C PHE A 165 16.01 14.54 13.31
N PRO A 166 16.00 15.31 12.20
CA PRO A 166 16.32 14.77 10.87
C PRO A 166 17.81 14.53 10.63
N LEU A 167 18.72 15.06 11.46
CA LEU A 167 20.17 14.95 11.23
C LEU A 167 20.69 13.51 11.16
N PRO A 168 20.31 12.59 12.05
CA PRO A 168 20.67 11.17 11.89
C PRO A 168 20.17 10.58 10.59
N GLY A 169 18.93 10.94 10.18
CA GLY A 169 18.34 10.51 8.91
C GLY A 169 19.15 11.03 7.71
N LEU A 170 19.57 12.28 7.70
CA LEU A 170 20.40 12.83 6.62
C LEU A 170 21.72 12.07 6.46
N VAL A 171 22.32 11.63 7.56
CA VAL A 171 23.55 10.82 7.51
C VAL A 171 23.29 9.40 7.02
N LEU A 172 22.21 8.77 7.50
CA LEU A 172 21.86 7.39 7.15
C LEU A 172 21.36 7.25 5.71
N PHE A 173 20.65 8.25 5.21
CA PHE A 173 19.97 8.18 3.89
C PHE A 173 20.67 8.97 2.79
N LYS A 174 21.83 9.61 3.07
CA LYS A 174 22.55 10.42 2.08
C LYS A 174 22.95 9.68 0.80
N ASP A 175 23.14 8.38 0.90
CA ASP A 175 23.60 7.53 -0.22
C ASP A 175 22.45 6.75 -0.90
N MET A 176 21.18 6.98 -0.53
CA MET A 176 20.05 6.27 -1.11
C MET A 176 19.75 6.66 -2.57
N THR A 177 20.29 7.78 -3.04
CA THR A 177 20.07 8.29 -4.41
C THR A 177 21.40 8.49 -5.12
N THR A 178 22.19 7.44 -5.25
CA THR A 178 23.54 7.54 -5.85
C THR A 178 23.52 7.65 -7.38
N ASN A 179 22.43 7.32 -8.05
CA ASN A 179 22.37 7.10 -9.50
C ASN A 179 21.57 8.15 -10.29
N GLY A 180 21.56 9.41 -9.86
CA GLY A 180 20.87 10.47 -10.60
C GLY A 180 19.49 10.84 -10.07
N ASP A 181 18.70 11.53 -10.88
CA ASP A 181 17.34 11.93 -10.53
C ASP A 181 16.40 10.71 -10.57
N PRO A 182 15.80 10.31 -9.43
CA PRO A 182 14.84 9.21 -9.40
C PRO A 182 13.65 9.41 -10.34
N SER A 183 13.25 10.67 -10.59
CA SER A 183 12.15 10.99 -11.50
C SER A 183 12.49 10.59 -12.95
N GLU A 184 13.69 10.83 -13.39
CA GLU A 184 14.14 10.43 -14.74
C GLU A 184 14.23 8.90 -14.86
N THR A 185 14.74 8.22 -13.83
CA THR A 185 14.82 6.75 -13.80
C THR A 185 13.41 6.11 -13.82
N LEU A 186 12.43 6.71 -13.16
CA LEU A 186 11.05 6.22 -13.11
C LEU A 186 10.23 6.60 -14.34
N ARG A 187 10.63 7.64 -15.08
CA ARG A 187 9.95 8.14 -16.28
C ARG A 187 10.09 7.20 -17.46
N HIS A 188 11.23 6.52 -17.56
CA HIS A 188 11.57 5.70 -18.70
C HIS A 188 11.64 4.22 -18.32
N THR A 189 11.10 3.40 -19.23
CA THR A 189 11.25 1.96 -19.19
C THR A 189 12.09 1.49 -20.39
N MET A 190 12.26 0.19 -20.52
CA MET A 190 12.96 -0.39 -21.66
C MET A 190 12.12 -0.38 -22.95
N TRP A 191 10.84 0.02 -22.89
CA TRP A 191 9.98 0.10 -24.07
C TRP A 191 10.39 1.25 -24.99
N THR A 192 10.55 0.95 -26.26
CA THR A 192 10.80 1.92 -27.34
C THR A 192 10.03 1.52 -28.58
N LYS A 193 9.86 2.44 -29.50
CA LYS A 193 9.19 2.17 -30.76
C LYS A 193 9.85 0.99 -31.52
N GLY A 194 9.04 -0.02 -31.87
CA GLY A 194 9.46 -1.23 -32.55
C GLY A 194 10.00 -2.34 -31.67
N THR A 195 10.06 -2.15 -30.34
CA THR A 195 10.41 -3.23 -29.40
C THR A 195 9.34 -4.31 -29.42
N ARG A 196 9.70 -5.55 -29.73
CA ARG A 196 8.76 -6.69 -29.73
C ARG A 196 8.31 -7.04 -28.33
N LEU A 197 7.03 -7.39 -28.21
CA LEU A 197 6.44 -7.95 -27.01
C LEU A 197 6.82 -9.43 -26.95
N THR A 198 7.40 -9.85 -25.81
CA THR A 198 7.86 -11.23 -25.61
C THR A 198 7.25 -11.83 -24.35
N THR A 199 7.08 -13.15 -24.35
CA THR A 199 6.50 -13.88 -23.21
C THR A 199 7.46 -13.89 -22.01
N ASP A 200 6.96 -13.55 -20.84
CA ASP A 200 7.67 -13.72 -19.57
C ASP A 200 7.51 -15.18 -19.07
N PRO A 201 8.58 -15.92 -18.72
CA PRO A 201 9.99 -15.51 -18.64
C PRO A 201 10.83 -15.86 -19.88
N THR A 202 10.27 -16.50 -20.89
CA THR A 202 11.03 -17.14 -21.97
C THR A 202 11.67 -16.15 -22.95
N GLY A 203 11.13 -14.94 -23.09
CA GLY A 203 11.56 -13.97 -24.09
C GLY A 203 11.13 -14.34 -25.52
N THR A 204 10.14 -15.23 -25.70
CA THR A 204 9.64 -15.61 -27.02
C THR A 204 8.72 -14.52 -27.58
N PRO A 205 8.99 -13.99 -28.80
CA PRO A 205 8.14 -12.98 -29.43
C PRO A 205 6.70 -13.48 -29.65
N ILE A 206 5.72 -12.60 -29.45
CA ILE A 206 4.28 -12.91 -29.50
C ILE A 206 3.73 -12.37 -30.82
N LYS A 207 3.06 -13.24 -31.61
CA LYS A 207 2.27 -12.81 -32.77
C LYS A 207 0.87 -12.41 -32.34
N ALA A 208 0.28 -11.45 -33.02
CA ALA A 208 -1.11 -11.06 -32.79
C ALA A 208 -2.08 -12.24 -32.96
N SER A 209 -1.80 -13.17 -33.88
CA SER A 209 -2.59 -14.41 -34.09
C SER A 209 -2.57 -15.38 -32.92
N ASP A 210 -1.55 -15.31 -32.07
CA ASP A 210 -1.39 -16.25 -30.94
C ASP A 210 -2.20 -15.80 -29.71
N VAL A 211 -2.66 -14.55 -29.71
CA VAL A 211 -3.46 -13.96 -28.63
C VAL A 211 -4.94 -14.26 -28.89
N THR A 212 -5.46 -15.25 -28.21
CA THR A 212 -6.87 -15.65 -28.32
C THR A 212 -7.77 -14.79 -27.46
N LEU A 213 -9.07 -14.70 -27.79
CA LEU A 213 -10.07 -13.96 -27.01
C LEU A 213 -10.08 -14.43 -25.55
N GLY A 214 -10.02 -13.48 -24.60
CA GLY A 214 -10.01 -13.76 -23.17
C GLY A 214 -8.68 -14.30 -22.62
N SER A 215 -7.65 -14.46 -23.45
CA SER A 215 -6.32 -14.88 -22.98
C SER A 215 -5.58 -13.75 -22.30
N VAL A 216 -4.71 -14.11 -21.33
CA VAL A 216 -3.81 -13.19 -20.61
C VAL A 216 -2.38 -13.67 -20.79
N PHE A 217 -1.52 -12.76 -21.25
CA PHE A 217 -0.09 -13.01 -21.34
C PHE A 217 0.68 -12.10 -20.38
N HIS A 218 1.68 -12.66 -19.74
CA HIS A 218 2.68 -11.88 -19.03
C HIS A 218 3.80 -11.57 -20.02
N VAL A 219 4.10 -10.29 -20.17
CA VAL A 219 4.93 -9.78 -21.26
C VAL A 219 6.08 -8.96 -20.72
N ILE A 220 7.23 -9.10 -21.39
CA ILE A 220 8.46 -8.33 -21.17
C ILE A 220 8.98 -7.81 -22.52
N PRO A 221 9.73 -6.70 -22.53
CA PRO A 221 10.36 -6.24 -23.77
C PRO A 221 11.43 -7.20 -24.26
N GLU A 222 11.55 -7.32 -25.58
CA GLU A 222 12.62 -8.08 -26.22
C GLU A 222 13.99 -7.59 -25.73
N GLY A 223 14.92 -8.52 -25.46
CA GLY A 223 16.27 -8.23 -24.97
C GLY A 223 16.36 -7.96 -23.45
N LEU A 224 15.26 -8.03 -22.70
CA LEU A 224 15.31 -7.81 -21.25
C LEU A 224 16.11 -8.89 -20.52
N ASN A 225 16.03 -10.14 -20.97
CA ASN A 225 16.70 -11.26 -20.32
C ASN A 225 18.23 -11.19 -20.42
N GLU A 226 18.77 -10.47 -21.39
CA GLU A 226 20.19 -10.26 -21.65
C GLU A 226 20.78 -9.09 -20.83
N LYS A 227 19.93 -8.29 -20.17
CA LYS A 227 20.36 -7.17 -19.34
C LYS A 227 20.99 -7.62 -18.03
N SER A 228 22.04 -6.92 -17.60
CA SER A 228 22.65 -7.13 -16.27
C SER A 228 21.75 -6.69 -15.12
N ASP A 229 20.95 -5.65 -15.35
CA ASP A 229 19.98 -5.03 -14.45
C ASP A 229 18.52 -5.48 -14.71
N LYS A 230 18.36 -6.67 -15.29
CA LYS A 230 17.07 -7.20 -15.75
C LYS A 230 15.95 -7.18 -14.71
N LEU A 231 16.27 -7.32 -13.41
CA LEU A 231 15.26 -7.30 -12.35
C LEU A 231 14.73 -5.87 -12.12
N GLU A 232 15.60 -4.88 -12.19
CA GLU A 232 15.23 -3.46 -12.06
C GLU A 232 14.40 -3.02 -13.25
N GLU A 233 14.83 -3.39 -14.48
CA GLU A 233 14.07 -3.10 -15.69
C GLU A 233 12.71 -3.83 -15.70
N LYS A 234 12.68 -5.10 -15.33
CA LYS A 234 11.43 -5.86 -15.23
C LYS A 234 10.44 -5.25 -14.23
N ALA A 235 10.93 -4.68 -13.12
CA ALA A 235 10.10 -4.04 -12.10
C ALA A 235 9.31 -2.83 -12.62
N LYS A 236 9.68 -2.25 -13.75
CA LYS A 236 8.97 -1.12 -14.38
C LYS A 236 8.42 -1.41 -15.78
N ALA A 237 9.00 -2.39 -16.49
CA ALA A 237 8.64 -2.67 -17.88
C ALA A 237 7.66 -3.85 -18.07
N ALA A 238 7.34 -4.61 -17.03
CA ALA A 238 6.43 -5.75 -17.15
C ALA A 238 5.01 -5.31 -17.54
N VAL A 239 4.40 -6.06 -18.48
CA VAL A 239 3.11 -5.77 -19.11
C VAL A 239 2.17 -6.96 -18.96
N LEU A 240 0.89 -6.68 -18.85
CA LEU A 240 -0.22 -7.62 -19.07
C LEU A 240 -0.81 -7.35 -20.46
N LEU A 241 -0.90 -8.38 -21.27
CA LEU A 241 -1.50 -8.36 -22.60
C LEU A 241 -2.78 -9.20 -22.55
N VAL A 242 -3.89 -8.62 -22.95
CA VAL A 242 -5.21 -9.27 -22.95
C VAL A 242 -5.88 -9.00 -24.28
N ARG A 243 -6.65 -9.99 -24.79
CA ARG A 243 -7.53 -9.76 -25.92
C ARG A 243 -8.98 -9.77 -25.47
N LEU A 244 -9.67 -8.66 -25.70
CA LEU A 244 -11.09 -8.44 -25.45
C LEU A 244 -11.87 -8.48 -26.76
N ASP A 245 -13.18 -8.64 -26.67
CA ASP A 245 -14.05 -8.28 -27.79
C ASP A 245 -14.02 -6.74 -27.92
N GLU A 246 -13.82 -6.24 -29.15
CA GLU A 246 -13.80 -4.78 -29.38
C GLU A 246 -15.12 -4.09 -28.99
N ALA A 247 -16.23 -4.84 -28.98
CA ALA A 247 -17.52 -4.32 -28.52
C ALA A 247 -17.55 -4.03 -27.02
N ASP A 248 -16.74 -4.74 -26.21
CA ASP A 248 -16.66 -4.55 -24.77
C ASP A 248 -15.77 -3.38 -24.37
N ILE A 249 -14.85 -2.97 -25.24
CA ILE A 249 -13.96 -1.84 -24.99
C ILE A 249 -14.73 -0.53 -25.13
N LYS A 250 -14.83 0.23 -24.05
CA LYS A 250 -15.59 1.50 -23.97
C LYS A 250 -14.77 2.71 -24.38
N SER A 251 -13.47 2.71 -24.05
CA SER A 251 -12.60 3.85 -24.30
C SER A 251 -12.09 3.90 -25.74
N THR A 252 -12.20 5.08 -26.35
CA THR A 252 -11.65 5.33 -27.70
C THR A 252 -10.13 5.38 -27.72
N LYS A 253 -9.49 5.85 -26.61
CA LYS A 253 -8.04 5.83 -26.43
C LYS A 253 -7.53 4.40 -26.39
N GLU A 254 -8.19 3.55 -25.62
CA GLU A 254 -7.83 2.15 -25.44
C GLU A 254 -7.85 1.38 -26.77
N LYS A 255 -8.90 1.59 -27.57
CA LYS A 255 -8.98 1.03 -28.94
C LYS A 255 -7.86 1.54 -29.85
N ALA A 256 -7.59 2.85 -29.80
CA ALA A 256 -6.58 3.48 -30.66
C ALA A 256 -5.14 3.05 -30.32
N TRP A 257 -4.88 2.70 -29.07
CA TRP A 257 -3.57 2.24 -28.59
C TRP A 257 -3.45 0.72 -28.55
N GLY A 258 -4.51 0.00 -28.88
CA GLY A 258 -4.55 -1.45 -29.00
C GLY A 258 -4.48 -1.90 -30.46
N TYR A 259 -4.57 -3.21 -30.67
CA TYR A 259 -4.62 -3.83 -31.98
C TYR A 259 -5.64 -4.99 -31.99
N ASP A 260 -6.73 -4.90 -32.79
CA ASP A 260 -7.73 -5.96 -32.98
C ASP A 260 -8.24 -6.55 -31.62
N GLY A 261 -8.68 -5.67 -30.71
CA GLY A 261 -9.10 -6.03 -29.36
C GLY A 261 -7.97 -6.42 -28.38
N ILE A 262 -6.73 -6.45 -28.85
CA ILE A 262 -5.57 -6.72 -28.00
C ILE A 262 -5.12 -5.41 -27.33
N VAL A 263 -5.08 -5.40 -26.01
CA VAL A 263 -4.65 -4.26 -25.20
C VAL A 263 -3.50 -4.66 -24.28
N ALA A 264 -2.57 -3.73 -24.06
CA ALA A 264 -1.37 -3.94 -23.26
C ALA A 264 -1.32 -2.91 -22.13
N TYR A 265 -1.30 -3.36 -20.90
CA TYR A 265 -1.26 -2.51 -19.70
C TYR A 265 -0.05 -2.81 -18.82
N SER A 266 0.48 -1.80 -18.17
CA SER A 266 1.51 -2.03 -17.15
C SER A 266 1.03 -3.04 -16.12
N LYS A 267 1.85 -4.04 -15.84
CA LYS A 267 1.57 -5.04 -14.81
C LYS A 267 1.78 -4.51 -13.39
N ILE A 268 2.34 -3.31 -13.24
CA ILE A 268 2.78 -2.76 -11.96
C ILE A 268 1.65 -1.97 -11.32
N CYS A 269 1.13 -2.47 -10.21
CA CYS A 269 0.03 -1.83 -9.47
C CYS A 269 0.39 -0.41 -9.02
N THR A 270 -0.50 0.53 -9.24
CA THR A 270 -0.30 1.95 -8.92
C THR A 270 -0.47 2.26 -7.43
N HIS A 271 -0.73 1.26 -6.58
CA HIS A 271 -0.72 1.43 -5.13
C HIS A 271 0.71 1.44 -4.58
N VAL A 272 1.42 0.29 -4.61
CA VAL A 272 2.80 0.13 -4.09
C VAL A 272 3.69 -0.72 -5.00
N GLY A 273 3.33 -0.91 -6.25
CA GLY A 273 4.17 -1.59 -7.24
C GLY A 273 4.08 -3.12 -7.27
N CYS A 274 3.09 -3.73 -6.61
CA CYS A 274 2.87 -5.18 -6.72
C CYS A 274 2.46 -5.58 -8.15
N PRO A 275 2.81 -6.78 -8.63
CA PRO A 275 2.37 -7.23 -9.94
C PRO A 275 0.87 -7.58 -9.93
N VAL A 276 0.10 -6.92 -10.77
CA VAL A 276 -1.28 -7.30 -11.08
C VAL A 276 -1.26 -8.58 -11.91
N ALA A 277 -2.02 -9.61 -11.52
CA ALA A 277 -1.93 -10.93 -12.15
C ALA A 277 -3.24 -11.69 -12.26
N LEU A 278 -4.28 -11.26 -11.58
CA LEU A 278 -5.57 -11.94 -11.59
C LEU A 278 -6.50 -11.24 -12.59
N TYR A 279 -7.08 -12.02 -13.49
CA TYR A 279 -8.04 -11.55 -14.49
C TYR A 279 -9.34 -12.33 -14.38
N GLU A 280 -10.44 -11.60 -14.25
CA GLU A 280 -11.78 -12.13 -14.26
C GLU A 280 -12.41 -11.89 -15.63
N GLN A 281 -12.61 -12.96 -16.39
CA GLN A 281 -13.11 -12.87 -17.77
C GLN A 281 -14.54 -12.33 -17.90
N HIS A 282 -15.41 -12.60 -16.91
CA HIS A 282 -16.82 -12.21 -17.01
C HIS A 282 -17.06 -10.71 -16.82
N THR A 283 -16.25 -10.09 -15.99
CA THR A 283 -16.35 -8.67 -15.66
C THR A 283 -15.29 -7.84 -16.35
N HIS A 284 -14.29 -8.50 -16.95
CA HIS A 284 -13.06 -7.89 -17.49
C HIS A 284 -12.29 -7.08 -16.45
N HIS A 285 -12.32 -7.53 -15.20
CA HIS A 285 -11.57 -6.87 -14.13
C HIS A 285 -10.19 -7.48 -13.95
N LEU A 286 -9.20 -6.62 -13.74
CA LEU A 286 -7.88 -7.00 -13.26
C LEU A 286 -7.79 -6.76 -11.76
N LEU A 287 -7.28 -7.74 -11.00
CA LEU A 287 -7.15 -7.67 -9.55
C LEU A 287 -5.69 -7.77 -9.13
N CYS A 288 -5.26 -6.83 -8.29
CA CYS A 288 -3.98 -6.91 -7.60
C CYS A 288 -4.11 -7.80 -6.35
N PRO A 289 -3.34 -8.91 -6.24
CA PRO A 289 -3.50 -9.85 -5.13
C PRO A 289 -3.04 -9.30 -3.78
N CYS A 290 -2.23 -8.24 -3.74
CA CYS A 290 -1.63 -7.74 -2.51
C CYS A 290 -2.62 -6.98 -1.62
N HIS A 291 -3.36 -6.01 -2.19
CA HIS A 291 -4.30 -5.16 -1.45
C HIS A 291 -5.64 -5.02 -2.17
N GLN A 292 -5.92 -5.94 -3.10
CA GLN A 292 -7.20 -6.06 -3.82
C GLN A 292 -7.61 -4.82 -4.62
N SER A 293 -6.64 -4.00 -5.08
CA SER A 293 -6.95 -2.97 -6.05
C SER A 293 -7.50 -3.61 -7.32
N THR A 294 -8.67 -3.17 -7.75
CA THR A 294 -9.39 -3.72 -8.91
C THR A 294 -9.51 -2.65 -9.99
N PHE A 295 -9.26 -3.06 -11.22
CA PHE A 295 -9.22 -2.18 -12.39
C PHE A 295 -10.20 -2.69 -13.46
N ASP A 296 -10.97 -1.80 -14.08
CA ASP A 296 -11.87 -2.12 -15.21
C ASP A 296 -11.07 -2.08 -16.52
N LEU A 297 -10.75 -3.25 -17.05
CA LEU A 297 -9.96 -3.39 -18.29
C LEU A 297 -10.71 -2.88 -19.53
N THR A 298 -12.01 -2.72 -19.48
CA THR A 298 -12.81 -2.22 -20.61
C THR A 298 -12.87 -0.70 -20.71
N ASN A 299 -12.35 0.00 -19.69
CA ASN A 299 -12.43 1.45 -19.60
C ASN A 299 -11.07 2.04 -19.11
N ASP A 300 -10.06 2.03 -19.95
CA ASP A 300 -8.72 2.57 -19.66
C ASP A 300 -8.08 2.02 -18.38
N CYS A 301 -8.43 0.82 -17.96
CA CYS A 301 -7.96 0.23 -16.70
C CYS A 301 -8.17 1.13 -15.48
N GLU A 302 -9.30 1.87 -15.44
CA GLU A 302 -9.63 2.74 -14.31
C GLU A 302 -9.76 1.95 -13.00
N VAL A 303 -9.43 2.60 -11.88
CA VAL A 303 -9.56 2.00 -10.55
C VAL A 303 -11.02 1.98 -10.14
N ILE A 304 -11.60 0.81 -9.97
CA ILE A 304 -12.98 0.65 -9.50
C ILE A 304 -13.08 0.28 -8.02
N PHE A 305 -12.02 -0.29 -7.45
CA PHE A 305 -11.96 -0.67 -6.04
C PHE A 305 -10.52 -0.68 -5.51
N GLY A 306 -10.37 -0.47 -4.19
CA GLY A 306 -9.11 -0.61 -3.48
C GLY A 306 -8.21 0.64 -3.49
N PRO A 307 -6.99 0.52 -2.96
CA PRO A 307 -6.13 1.67 -2.65
C PRO A 307 -5.28 2.17 -3.81
N ALA A 308 -5.39 1.63 -5.02
CA ALA A 308 -4.63 2.11 -6.18
C ALA A 308 -4.90 3.60 -6.43
N SER A 309 -3.84 4.34 -6.74
CA SER A 309 -3.89 5.81 -6.81
C SER A 309 -4.34 6.34 -8.17
N HIS A 310 -4.12 5.59 -9.24
CA HIS A 310 -4.52 5.92 -10.61
C HIS A 310 -4.65 4.65 -11.46
N ALA A 311 -5.21 4.78 -12.66
CA ALA A 311 -5.34 3.70 -13.63
C ALA A 311 -3.99 3.05 -13.97
N LEU A 312 -4.00 1.81 -14.43
CA LEU A 312 -2.81 1.20 -15.00
C LEU A 312 -2.51 1.87 -16.36
N PRO A 313 -1.28 2.33 -16.60
CA PRO A 313 -0.94 2.95 -17.89
C PRO A 313 -0.96 1.93 -19.02
N GLN A 314 -1.54 2.31 -20.14
CA GLN A 314 -1.56 1.52 -21.37
C GLN A 314 -0.25 1.71 -22.14
N LEU A 315 0.30 0.62 -22.67
CA LEU A 315 1.39 0.63 -23.62
C LEU A 315 0.77 0.66 -25.05
N PRO A 316 1.06 1.69 -25.88
CA PRO A 316 0.61 1.70 -27.26
C PRO A 316 1.30 0.59 -28.06
N ILE A 317 0.51 -0.20 -28.79
CA ILE A 317 1.01 -1.35 -29.53
C ILE A 317 0.51 -1.35 -30.98
N SER A 318 1.31 -1.94 -31.84
CA SER A 318 0.95 -2.27 -33.23
C SER A 318 1.54 -3.62 -33.63
N VAL A 319 1.48 -3.94 -34.93
CA VAL A 319 2.00 -5.19 -35.47
C VAL A 319 3.05 -4.89 -36.52
N ASP A 320 4.19 -5.58 -36.47
CA ASP A 320 5.24 -5.47 -37.49
C ASP A 320 4.88 -6.24 -38.76
N ALA A 321 5.73 -6.11 -39.81
CA ALA A 321 5.52 -6.75 -41.11
C ALA A 321 5.49 -8.30 -41.03
N GLU A 322 6.00 -8.89 -39.96
CA GLU A 322 6.05 -10.34 -39.75
C GLU A 322 4.88 -10.84 -38.86
N GLY A 323 4.02 -9.94 -38.43
CA GLY A 323 2.83 -10.26 -37.59
C GLY A 323 3.11 -10.29 -36.09
N TYR A 324 4.29 -9.84 -35.63
CA TYR A 324 4.59 -9.75 -34.19
C TYR A 324 4.08 -8.45 -33.59
N LEU A 325 3.63 -8.52 -32.36
CA LEU A 325 3.25 -7.34 -31.58
C LEU A 325 4.49 -6.53 -31.19
N VAL A 326 4.43 -5.23 -31.42
CA VAL A 326 5.50 -4.27 -31.11
C VAL A 326 4.94 -3.07 -30.37
N ALA A 327 5.76 -2.46 -29.51
CA ALA A 327 5.43 -1.19 -28.88
C ALA A 327 5.60 -0.03 -29.86
N ASP A 328 4.70 0.95 -29.85
CA ASP A 328 4.80 2.16 -30.65
C ASP A 328 5.57 3.28 -29.93
N SER A 329 5.66 3.19 -28.60
CA SER A 329 6.41 4.13 -27.73
C SER A 329 6.66 3.48 -26.37
N ASP A 330 7.34 4.21 -25.48
CA ASP A 330 7.30 3.95 -24.05
C ASP A 330 5.95 4.35 -23.46
N PHE A 331 5.70 4.02 -22.18
CA PHE A 331 4.52 4.49 -21.46
C PHE A 331 4.48 6.03 -21.44
N LEU A 332 3.32 6.57 -21.73
CA LEU A 332 3.07 8.02 -21.70
C LEU A 332 2.51 8.50 -20.36
N GLU A 333 2.22 7.59 -19.46
CA GLU A 333 1.67 7.80 -18.13
C GLU A 333 2.54 7.10 -17.08
N PRO A 334 2.52 7.53 -15.80
CA PRO A 334 3.36 6.95 -14.76
C PRO A 334 3.11 5.47 -14.52
N VAL A 335 4.18 4.68 -14.50
CA VAL A 335 4.13 3.26 -14.19
C VAL A 335 4.23 3.05 -12.67
N GLY A 336 3.38 2.18 -12.14
CA GLY A 336 3.34 1.86 -10.72
C GLY A 336 2.97 3.07 -9.85
N PRO A 337 3.47 3.18 -8.62
CA PRO A 337 3.14 4.27 -7.70
C PRO A 337 3.84 5.60 -8.01
N SER A 338 4.50 5.74 -9.16
CA SER A 338 5.18 6.97 -9.54
C SER A 338 4.20 8.04 -10.02
N PHE A 339 4.62 9.29 -9.94
CA PHE A 339 3.86 10.47 -10.33
C PHE A 339 4.78 11.51 -10.99
N TRP A 340 5.64 11.07 -11.91
CA TRP A 340 6.64 11.94 -12.57
C TRP A 340 6.01 13.12 -13.32
N GLU A 341 4.76 13.01 -13.80
CA GLU A 341 4.04 14.08 -14.48
C GLU A 341 3.75 15.29 -13.57
N ARG A 342 3.74 15.11 -12.25
CA ARG A 342 3.56 16.23 -11.30
C ARG A 342 4.74 17.19 -11.31
N THR A 343 5.94 16.67 -11.54
CA THR A 343 7.17 17.48 -11.61
C THR A 343 7.14 18.44 -12.81
N GLU A 344 6.51 18.05 -13.92
CA GLU A 344 6.40 18.90 -15.11
C GLU A 344 5.39 20.03 -14.90
N LYS A 345 4.28 19.79 -14.19
CA LYS A 345 3.29 20.81 -13.88
C LYS A 345 3.85 21.90 -12.97
N VAL A 346 4.71 21.54 -12.04
CA VAL A 346 5.39 22.49 -11.13
C VAL A 346 6.41 23.34 -11.88
N LYS A 347 7.08 22.81 -12.91
CA LYS A 347 8.03 23.58 -13.73
C LYS A 347 7.36 24.54 -14.71
N LYS A 348 6.07 24.35 -15.01
CA LYS A 348 5.27 25.20 -15.92
C LYS A 348 4.41 26.25 -15.19
N ALA A 349 4.32 26.19 -13.87
CA ALA A 349 3.65 27.17 -13.02
C ALA A 349 4.66 28.13 -12.40
#